data_e94b0e8636417a6b14d680652bca6c09
#
_entry.id   e94b0e8636417a6b14d680652bca6c09
#
_cell.length_a   1.000
_cell.length_b   1.000
_cell.length_c   1.000
_cell.angle_alpha   90.00
_cell.angle_beta   90.00
_cell.angle_gamma   90.00
#
_symmetry.space_group_name_H-M   'P 1'
#
loop_
_entity.id
_entity.type
_entity.pdbx_description
1 polymer ?
#
loop_
_entity_poly.entity_id
_entity_poly.type
_entity_poly.pdbx_seq_one_letter_code
_entity_poly.pdbx_strand_id
1 'polypeptide(L)'
;KKLPHPETVALYMTREQYEKDFETVRAYLAMAVREKRWAAVELVYNHFYNLSDIRQEVKRIYPLPPRESRKDREWDDFITEDDAGDLLEEMLLSCLTYEVRIAAASSYASENTMRQNATTESLKKLDEREAEELRLQRKENTQRSFRKTIDSFIKQRSLSGQK
;
A
#
# COMPACT_ATOMS: atom_id res chain seq x y z
N LYS A 1 -36.59 16.71 -18.35
CA LYS A 1 -35.94 17.22 -17.12
C LYS A 1 -34.53 16.68 -17.13
N LYS A 2 -33.50 17.54 -17.38
CA LYS A 2 -32.10 17.18 -17.20
C LYS A 2 -31.90 16.91 -15.71
N LEU A 3 -31.53 15.69 -15.35
CA LEU A 3 -31.03 15.37 -14.02
C LEU A 3 -29.81 16.27 -13.76
N PRO A 4 -29.71 16.92 -12.59
CA PRO A 4 -28.51 17.66 -12.25
C PRO A 4 -27.33 16.69 -12.33
N HIS A 5 -26.23 17.16 -12.91
CA HIS A 5 -24.98 16.39 -12.89
C HIS A 5 -24.64 16.08 -11.43
N PRO A 6 -24.35 14.82 -11.09
CA PRO A 6 -23.94 14.51 -9.73
C PRO A 6 -22.68 15.32 -9.40
N GLU A 7 -22.76 16.15 -8.39
CA GLU A 7 -21.57 16.77 -7.84
C GLU A 7 -20.69 15.64 -7.25
N THR A 8 -19.60 15.34 -7.91
CA THR A 8 -18.62 14.41 -7.40
C THR A 8 -17.60 15.21 -6.61
N VAL A 9 -17.60 15.05 -5.30
CA VAL A 9 -16.56 15.59 -4.42
C VAL A 9 -15.55 14.49 -4.18
N ALA A 10 -14.30 14.72 -4.60
CA ALA A 10 -13.20 13.82 -4.32
C ALA A 10 -12.37 14.40 -3.16
N LEU A 11 -12.30 13.67 -2.06
CA LEU A 11 -11.39 13.97 -0.96
C LEU A 11 -10.15 13.09 -1.11
N TYR A 12 -9.00 13.74 -1.27
CA TYR A 12 -7.72 13.07 -1.36
C TYR A 12 -6.92 13.32 -0.09
N MET A 13 -6.45 12.25 0.54
CA MET A 13 -5.67 12.36 1.77
C MET A 13 -4.38 11.56 1.69
N THR A 14 -3.29 12.17 2.09
CA THR A 14 -2.07 11.46 2.43
C THR A 14 -2.19 10.88 3.84
N ARG A 15 -1.34 9.90 4.17
CA ARG A 15 -1.30 9.31 5.52
C ARG A 15 -1.13 10.37 6.61
N GLU A 16 -0.18 11.28 6.43
CA GLU A 16 0.11 12.33 7.43
C GLU A 16 -1.08 13.26 7.63
N GLN A 17 -1.79 13.58 6.55
CA GLN A 17 -3.03 14.37 6.62
C GLN A 17 -4.13 13.58 7.32
N TYR A 18 -4.27 12.29 7.00
CA TYR A 18 -5.26 11.44 7.64
C TYR A 18 -5.06 11.33 9.16
N GLU A 19 -3.82 11.16 9.62
CA GLU A 19 -3.50 11.07 11.05
C GLU A 19 -3.75 12.42 11.78
N LYS A 20 -3.50 13.55 11.12
CA LYS A 20 -3.69 14.88 11.69
C LYS A 20 -5.14 15.39 11.62
N ASP A 21 -5.81 15.08 10.51
CA ASP A 21 -7.11 15.67 10.16
C ASP A 21 -8.25 14.64 10.18
N PHE A 22 -8.09 13.56 10.93
CA PHE A 22 -9.12 12.52 10.99
C PHE A 22 -10.48 13.06 11.45
N GLU A 23 -10.48 14.01 12.37
CA GLU A 23 -11.72 14.67 12.82
C GLU A 23 -12.40 15.46 11.69
N THR A 24 -11.62 16.02 10.78
CA THR A 24 -12.16 16.68 9.58
C THR A 24 -12.88 15.68 8.67
N VAL A 25 -12.32 14.48 8.49
CA VAL A 25 -12.99 13.41 7.73
C VAL A 25 -14.29 13.00 8.40
N ARG A 26 -14.25 12.81 9.71
CA ARG A 26 -15.44 12.45 10.49
C ARG A 26 -16.52 13.52 10.41
N ALA A 27 -16.15 14.77 10.54
CA ALA A 27 -17.07 15.91 10.41
C ALA A 27 -17.70 15.96 9.00
N TYR A 28 -16.91 15.68 7.97
CA TYR A 28 -17.39 15.63 6.60
C TYR A 28 -18.37 14.49 6.36
N LEU A 29 -18.08 13.29 6.90
CA LEU A 29 -19.01 12.17 6.86
C LEU A 29 -20.30 12.45 7.65
N ALA A 30 -20.19 13.08 8.82
CA ALA A 30 -21.35 13.48 9.63
C ALA A 30 -22.26 14.46 8.87
N MET A 31 -21.67 15.44 8.21
CA MET A 31 -22.42 16.37 7.37
C MET A 31 -23.11 15.65 6.20
N ALA A 32 -22.41 14.71 5.56
CA ALA A 32 -22.96 13.93 4.45
C ALA A 32 -24.17 13.07 4.88
N VAL A 33 -24.11 12.46 6.07
CA VAL A 33 -25.20 11.66 6.64
C VAL A 33 -26.41 12.54 7.01
N ARG A 34 -26.18 13.64 7.74
CA ARG A 34 -27.24 14.51 8.21
C ARG A 34 -27.97 15.24 7.08
N GLU A 35 -27.24 15.75 6.13
CA GLU A 35 -27.81 16.55 5.05
C GLU A 35 -28.43 15.67 3.94
N LYS A 36 -28.23 14.36 3.98
CA LYS A 36 -28.69 13.40 2.95
C LYS A 36 -28.33 13.84 1.52
N ARG A 37 -27.23 14.56 1.39
CA ARG A 37 -26.79 15.17 0.12
C ARG A 37 -26.23 14.17 -0.86
N TRP A 38 -25.77 13.03 -0.37
CA TRP A 38 -24.97 12.11 -1.15
C TRP A 38 -25.75 10.85 -1.48
N ALA A 39 -25.80 10.55 -2.77
CA ALA A 39 -26.40 9.33 -3.24
C ALA A 39 -25.53 8.10 -2.94
N ALA A 40 -24.22 8.28 -2.94
CA ALA A 40 -23.26 7.21 -2.63
C ALA A 40 -21.96 7.78 -2.08
N VAL A 41 -21.28 7.01 -1.22
CA VAL A 41 -19.90 7.25 -0.77
C VAL A 41 -19.09 6.02 -1.15
N GLU A 42 -18.01 6.26 -1.88
CA GLU A 42 -17.10 5.22 -2.35
C GLU A 42 -15.69 5.51 -1.85
N LEU A 43 -15.02 4.47 -1.33
CA LEU A 43 -13.62 4.51 -0.93
C LEU A 43 -12.78 3.87 -2.02
N VAL A 44 -11.76 4.58 -2.47
CA VAL A 44 -10.74 4.07 -3.37
C VAL A 44 -9.45 3.91 -2.56
N TYR A 45 -8.98 2.69 -2.41
CA TYR A 45 -7.83 2.39 -1.56
C TYR A 45 -7.07 1.16 -2.07
N ASN A 46 -5.83 0.97 -1.58
CA ASN A 46 -5.07 -0.23 -1.86
C ASN A 46 -5.41 -1.29 -0.82
N HIS A 47 -6.07 -2.35 -1.25
CA HIS A 47 -6.41 -3.45 -0.37
C HIS A 47 -5.23 -4.42 -0.24
N PHE A 48 -4.85 -4.67 1.00
CA PHE A 48 -3.80 -5.61 1.36
C PHE A 48 -4.39 -7.01 1.60
N TYR A 49 -4.20 -7.92 0.66
CA TYR A 49 -4.59 -9.33 0.82
C TYR A 49 -3.46 -10.15 1.47
N ASN A 50 -2.24 -9.98 0.96
CA ASN A 50 -1.03 -10.62 1.46
C ASN A 50 0.22 -9.91 0.90
N LEU A 51 1.41 -10.39 1.27
CA LEU A 51 2.69 -9.79 0.87
C LEU A 51 2.92 -9.75 -0.66
N SER A 52 2.24 -10.61 -1.41
CA SER A 52 2.39 -10.72 -2.87
C SER A 52 1.16 -10.20 -3.63
N ASP A 53 0.04 -9.99 -2.95
CA ASP A 53 -1.21 -9.58 -3.59
C ASP A 53 -1.75 -8.30 -2.93
N ILE A 54 -1.55 -7.20 -3.64
CA ILE A 54 -2.04 -5.87 -3.30
C ILE A 54 -2.82 -5.37 -4.50
N ARG A 55 -4.07 -4.98 -4.29
CA ARG A 55 -4.94 -4.51 -5.37
C ARG A 55 -5.60 -3.20 -5.00
N GLN A 56 -5.75 -2.34 -6.00
CA GLN A 56 -6.59 -1.16 -5.86
C GLN A 56 -8.06 -1.59 -5.91
N GLU A 57 -8.81 -1.20 -4.89
CA GLU A 57 -10.23 -1.50 -4.78
C GLU A 57 -11.06 -0.24 -4.64
N VAL A 58 -12.29 -0.34 -5.14
CA VAL A 58 -13.34 0.65 -4.93
C VAL A 58 -14.43 -0.01 -4.11
N LYS A 59 -14.58 0.44 -2.87
CA LYS A 59 -15.61 -0.07 -1.95
C LYS A 59 -16.68 0.97 -1.74
N ARG A 60 -17.92 0.66 -2.12
CA ARG A 60 -19.08 1.49 -1.77
C ARG A 60 -19.44 1.24 -0.31
N ILE A 61 -19.40 2.30 0.49
CA ILE A 61 -19.73 2.25 1.92
C ILE A 61 -21.09 2.84 2.25
N TYR A 62 -21.66 3.61 1.33
CA TYR A 62 -23.02 4.14 1.44
C TYR A 62 -23.67 4.16 0.05
N PRO A 63 -24.95 3.80 -0.11
CA PRO A 63 -25.81 3.18 0.91
C PRO A 63 -25.30 1.80 1.33
N LEU A 64 -25.64 1.40 2.54
CA LEU A 64 -25.31 0.06 3.02
C LEU A 64 -26.03 -0.99 2.15
N PRO A 65 -25.36 -2.07 1.77
CA PRO A 65 -26.00 -3.13 1.02
C PRO A 65 -27.15 -3.71 1.83
N PRO A 66 -28.31 -3.98 1.18
CA PRO A 66 -29.42 -4.61 1.88
C PRO A 66 -28.95 -5.96 2.42
N ARG A 67 -29.10 -6.14 3.72
CA ARG A 67 -28.83 -7.43 4.35
C ARG A 67 -30.01 -8.34 4.08
N GLU A 68 -29.76 -9.56 3.64
CA GLU A 68 -30.79 -10.58 3.60
C GLU A 68 -31.37 -10.75 5.01
N SER A 69 -32.67 -10.43 5.14
CA SER A 69 -33.34 -10.56 6.43
C SER A 69 -33.36 -12.04 6.81
N ARG A 70 -32.72 -12.39 7.90
CA ARG A 70 -32.95 -13.69 8.52
C ARG A 70 -34.37 -13.68 9.06
N LYS A 71 -35.24 -14.44 8.42
CA LYS A 71 -36.70 -14.51 8.69
C LYS A 71 -37.03 -14.97 10.12
N ASP A 72 -36.09 -15.44 10.89
CA ASP A 72 -36.32 -16.13 12.17
C ASP A 72 -35.82 -15.33 13.42
N ARG A 73 -35.58 -14.03 13.29
CA ARG A 73 -35.39 -13.22 14.49
C ARG A 73 -36.69 -12.54 14.85
N GLU A 74 -37.38 -13.04 15.87
CA GLU A 74 -38.29 -12.23 16.65
C GLU A 74 -37.49 -11.02 17.14
N TRP A 75 -37.94 -9.84 16.71
CA TRP A 75 -37.36 -8.59 17.23
C TRP A 75 -37.95 -8.43 18.63
N ASP A 76 -37.13 -8.70 19.65
CA ASP A 76 -37.43 -8.30 20.99
C ASP A 76 -37.60 -6.77 21.01
N ASP A 77 -38.60 -6.28 21.75
CA ASP A 77 -38.81 -4.84 21.91
C ASP A 77 -37.59 -4.21 22.53
N PHE A 78 -36.80 -3.49 21.73
CA PHE A 78 -35.67 -2.72 22.23
C PHE A 78 -36.20 -1.41 22.82
N ILE A 79 -35.93 -1.19 24.09
CA ILE A 79 -36.15 0.10 24.73
C ILE A 79 -34.90 0.95 24.46
N THR A 80 -35.04 2.02 23.69
CA THR A 80 -33.98 3.01 23.48
C THR A 80 -34.23 4.18 24.40
N GLU A 81 -33.19 4.66 25.09
CA GLU A 81 -33.27 5.87 25.91
C GLU A 81 -33.34 7.13 25.05
N ASP A 82 -32.71 7.09 23.86
CA ASP A 82 -32.69 8.18 22.88
C ASP A 82 -33.65 7.93 21.70
N ASP A 83 -33.86 8.96 20.90
CA ASP A 83 -34.64 8.81 19.67
C ASP A 83 -33.96 7.82 18.72
N ALA A 84 -34.74 6.87 18.23
CA ALA A 84 -34.22 5.81 17.35
C ALA A 84 -33.58 6.38 16.07
N GLY A 85 -34.03 7.55 15.61
CA GLY A 85 -33.43 8.25 14.46
C GLY A 85 -32.03 8.74 14.75
N ASP A 86 -31.81 9.38 15.88
CA ASP A 86 -30.51 9.91 16.30
C ASP A 86 -29.53 8.77 16.54
N LEU A 87 -29.97 7.69 17.19
CA LEU A 87 -29.15 6.48 17.40
C LEU A 87 -28.71 5.87 16.05
N LEU A 88 -29.63 5.77 15.09
CA LEU A 88 -29.32 5.24 13.77
C LEU A 88 -28.28 6.12 13.03
N GLU A 89 -28.40 7.45 13.11
CA GLU A 89 -27.43 8.38 12.50
C GLU A 89 -26.04 8.20 13.11
N GLU A 90 -25.95 8.08 14.44
CA GLU A 90 -24.67 7.88 15.13
C GLU A 90 -24.04 6.53 14.80
N MET A 91 -24.84 5.47 14.75
CA MET A 91 -24.38 4.14 14.34
C MET A 91 -23.89 4.16 12.88
N LEU A 92 -24.61 4.81 11.98
CA LEU A 92 -24.20 4.93 10.58
C LEU A 92 -22.89 5.71 10.47
N LEU A 93 -22.75 6.85 11.16
CA LEU A 93 -21.51 7.62 11.17
C LEU A 93 -20.34 6.81 11.71
N SER A 94 -20.55 6.05 12.78
CA SER A 94 -19.55 5.18 13.37
C SER A 94 -19.13 4.09 12.39
N CYS A 95 -20.08 3.47 11.69
CA CYS A 95 -19.83 2.46 10.68
C CYS A 95 -18.99 3.03 9.51
N LEU A 96 -19.39 4.17 8.95
CA LEU A 96 -18.67 4.84 7.85
C LEU A 96 -17.25 5.24 8.29
N THR A 97 -17.10 5.76 9.50
CA THR A 97 -15.81 6.13 10.08
C THR A 97 -14.89 4.92 10.22
N TYR A 98 -15.45 3.78 10.63
CA TYR A 98 -14.71 2.54 10.78
C TYR A 98 -14.22 1.99 9.44
N GLU A 99 -15.05 2.06 8.41
CA GLU A 99 -14.70 1.64 7.05
C GLU A 99 -13.54 2.49 6.49
N VAL A 100 -13.55 3.79 6.72
CA VAL A 100 -12.43 4.67 6.34
C VAL A 100 -11.15 4.29 7.07
N ARG A 101 -11.22 3.96 8.36
CA ARG A 101 -10.06 3.52 9.15
C ARG A 101 -9.48 2.20 8.62
N ILE A 102 -10.34 1.24 8.29
CA ILE A 102 -9.93 -0.04 7.70
C ILE A 102 -9.23 0.19 6.35
N ALA A 103 -9.81 1.02 5.49
CA ALA A 103 -9.23 1.34 4.19
C ALA A 103 -7.86 2.04 4.33
N ALA A 104 -7.73 2.98 5.26
CA ALA A 104 -6.47 3.66 5.55
C ALA A 104 -5.40 2.70 6.08
N ALA A 105 -5.75 1.82 7.02
CA ALA A 105 -4.84 0.80 7.56
C ALA A 105 -4.39 -0.18 6.47
N SER A 106 -5.30 -0.62 5.61
CA SER A 106 -5.01 -1.51 4.50
C SER A 106 -4.08 -0.86 3.46
N SER A 107 -4.34 0.40 3.11
CA SER A 107 -3.45 1.18 2.22
C SER A 107 -2.06 1.34 2.80
N TYR A 108 -1.95 1.58 4.11
CA TYR A 108 -0.68 1.70 4.80
C TYR A 108 0.12 0.39 4.81
N ALA A 109 -0.54 -0.72 5.10
CA ALA A 109 0.09 -2.04 5.02
C ALA A 109 0.59 -2.34 3.61
N SER A 110 -0.22 -2.01 2.60
CA SER A 110 0.11 -2.15 1.19
C SER A 110 1.36 -1.33 0.82
N GLU A 111 1.40 -0.07 1.21
CA GLU A 111 2.54 0.83 0.93
C GLU A 111 3.83 0.32 1.55
N ASN A 112 3.80 -0.09 2.82
CA ASN A 112 4.99 -0.63 3.49
C ASN A 112 5.48 -1.91 2.83
N THR A 113 4.57 -2.79 2.44
CA THR A 113 4.92 -4.03 1.74
C THR A 113 5.56 -3.75 0.38
N MET A 114 5.00 -2.82 -0.41
CA MET A 114 5.57 -2.43 -1.70
C MET A 114 6.98 -1.82 -1.53
N ARG A 115 7.18 -0.98 -0.51
CA ARG A 115 8.50 -0.42 -0.19
C ARG A 115 9.50 -1.51 0.21
N GLN A 116 9.08 -2.45 1.05
CA GLN A 116 9.91 -3.57 1.47
C GLN A 116 10.33 -4.45 0.27
N ASN A 117 9.38 -4.79 -0.60
CA ASN A 117 9.65 -5.59 -1.78
C ASN A 117 10.62 -4.87 -2.73
N ALA A 118 10.42 -3.57 -2.99
CA ALA A 118 11.31 -2.77 -3.81
C ALA A 118 12.74 -2.68 -3.23
N THR A 119 12.85 -2.53 -1.91
CA THR A 119 14.14 -2.51 -1.23
C THR A 119 14.84 -3.85 -1.33
N THR A 120 14.12 -4.95 -1.10
CA THR A 120 14.67 -6.31 -1.19
C THR A 120 15.15 -6.62 -2.61
N GLU A 121 14.38 -6.23 -3.63
CA GLU A 121 14.79 -6.40 -5.03
C GLU A 121 16.04 -5.57 -5.36
N SER A 122 16.11 -4.33 -4.84
CA SER A 122 17.30 -3.48 -5.02
C SER A 122 18.55 -4.06 -4.38
N LEU A 123 18.43 -4.61 -3.17
CA LEU A 123 19.53 -5.29 -2.49
C LEU A 123 20.01 -6.49 -3.29
N LYS A 124 19.09 -7.34 -3.76
CA LYS A 124 19.43 -8.49 -4.59
C LYS A 124 20.21 -8.10 -5.85
N LYS A 125 19.79 -7.03 -6.53
CA LYS A 125 20.52 -6.49 -7.70
C LYS A 125 21.91 -5.97 -7.35
N LEU A 126 22.10 -5.39 -6.16
CA LEU A 126 23.40 -4.96 -5.69
C LEU A 126 24.32 -6.15 -5.40
N ASP A 127 23.82 -7.19 -4.72
CA ASP A 127 24.58 -8.42 -4.45
C ASP A 127 25.02 -9.10 -5.74
N GLU A 128 24.14 -9.17 -6.75
CA GLU A 128 24.47 -9.71 -8.06
C GLU A 128 25.59 -8.93 -8.77
N ARG A 129 25.54 -7.59 -8.71
CA ARG A 129 26.61 -6.73 -9.28
C ARG A 129 27.92 -6.88 -8.53
N GLU A 130 27.90 -6.90 -7.20
CA GLU A 130 29.08 -7.13 -6.39
C GLU A 130 29.76 -8.46 -6.73
N ALA A 131 28.97 -9.54 -6.85
CA ALA A 131 29.48 -10.83 -7.24
C ALA A 131 30.13 -10.82 -8.63
N GLU A 132 29.55 -10.09 -9.59
CA GLU A 132 30.10 -9.94 -10.92
C GLU A 132 31.40 -9.12 -10.91
N GLU A 133 31.47 -8.03 -10.20
CA GLU A 133 32.69 -7.23 -10.05
C GLU A 133 33.83 -8.02 -9.41
N LEU A 134 33.55 -8.76 -8.35
CA LEU A 134 34.53 -9.65 -7.71
C LEU A 134 35.06 -10.71 -8.69
N ARG A 135 34.19 -11.25 -9.53
CA ARG A 135 34.59 -12.22 -10.57
C ARG A 135 35.52 -11.59 -11.60
N LEU A 136 35.20 -10.37 -12.05
CA LEU A 136 36.05 -9.62 -13.00
C LEU A 136 37.40 -9.28 -12.37
N GLN A 137 37.41 -8.80 -11.14
CA GLN A 137 38.64 -8.49 -10.42
C GLN A 137 39.56 -9.72 -10.24
N ARG A 138 39.00 -10.87 -9.90
CA ARG A 138 39.74 -12.12 -9.82
C ARG A 138 40.37 -12.51 -11.17
N LYS A 139 39.60 -12.34 -12.26
CA LYS A 139 40.08 -12.61 -13.63
C LYS A 139 41.24 -11.68 -14.00
N GLU A 140 41.10 -10.39 -13.72
CA GLU A 140 42.20 -9.42 -13.96
C GLU A 140 43.45 -9.74 -13.13
N ASN A 141 43.31 -10.04 -11.87
CA ASN A 141 44.43 -10.38 -10.99
C ASN A 141 45.15 -11.67 -11.50
N THR A 142 44.39 -12.67 -11.96
CA THR A 142 44.95 -13.87 -12.56
C THR A 142 45.74 -13.53 -13.85
N GLN A 143 45.20 -12.67 -14.72
CA GLN A 143 45.89 -12.24 -15.94
C GLN A 143 47.14 -11.43 -15.63
N ARG A 144 47.12 -10.53 -14.66
CA ARG A 144 48.30 -9.75 -14.20
C ARG A 144 49.37 -10.69 -13.64
N SER A 145 49.00 -11.66 -12.82
CA SER A 145 49.91 -12.66 -12.29
C SER A 145 50.55 -13.48 -13.41
N PHE A 146 49.76 -13.94 -14.38
CA PHE A 146 50.25 -14.68 -15.53
C PHE A 146 51.26 -13.87 -16.38
N ARG A 147 50.95 -12.59 -16.67
CA ARG A 147 51.88 -11.70 -17.37
C ARG A 147 53.21 -11.54 -16.62
N LYS A 148 53.17 -11.29 -15.30
CA LYS A 148 54.40 -11.20 -14.48
C LYS A 148 55.25 -12.45 -14.55
N THR A 149 54.58 -13.62 -14.55
CA THR A 149 55.28 -14.92 -14.66
C THR A 149 55.95 -15.06 -16.02
N ILE A 150 55.25 -14.73 -17.12
CA ILE A 150 55.83 -14.75 -18.48
C ILE A 150 57.03 -13.77 -18.57
N ASP A 151 56.87 -12.55 -18.08
CA ASP A 151 57.95 -11.56 -18.10
C ASP A 151 59.18 -12.03 -17.32
N SER A 152 58.99 -12.70 -16.19
CA SER A 152 60.08 -13.29 -15.40
C SER A 152 60.80 -14.42 -16.15
N PHE A 153 60.03 -15.30 -16.85
CA PHE A 153 60.61 -16.34 -17.68
C PHE A 153 61.40 -15.81 -18.88
N ILE A 154 60.91 -14.75 -19.54
CA ILE A 154 61.62 -14.10 -20.65
C ILE A 154 62.92 -13.50 -20.18
N LYS A 155 62.91 -12.74 -19.04
CA LYS A 155 64.13 -12.18 -18.44
C LYS A 155 65.17 -13.28 -18.06
N GLN A 156 64.73 -14.36 -17.45
CA GLN A 156 65.62 -15.44 -17.07
C GLN A 156 66.25 -16.12 -18.30
N ARG A 157 65.49 -16.30 -19.37
CA ARG A 157 66.01 -16.88 -20.62
C ARG A 157 66.96 -15.97 -21.36
N SER A 158 66.75 -14.65 -21.35
CA SER A 158 67.66 -13.69 -21.95
C SER A 158 68.98 -13.60 -21.20
N LEU A 159 68.98 -13.81 -19.87
CA LEU A 159 70.20 -13.84 -19.06
C LEU A 159 70.97 -15.14 -19.21
N SER A 160 70.33 -16.28 -19.47
CA SER A 160 70.95 -17.56 -19.68
C SER A 160 71.49 -17.79 -21.09
N GLY A 161 71.03 -17.01 -22.09
CA GLY A 161 71.53 -17.05 -23.48
C GLY A 161 72.75 -16.17 -23.76
N GLN A 162 73.33 -15.49 -22.76
CA GLN A 162 74.52 -14.65 -22.88
C GLN A 162 75.76 -15.32 -22.30
N LYS A 163 75.82 -16.62 -22.16
CA LYS A 163 77.02 -17.40 -21.81
C LYS A 163 77.52 -18.21 -22.95
#